data_a0d68fc70e2cf93e0e1177a5b9c349c2
#
_entry.id   a0d68fc70e2cf93e0e1177a5b9c349c2
#
_cell.length_a   1.000
_cell.length_b   1.000
_cell.length_c   1.000
_cell.angle_alpha   90.00
_cell.angle_beta   90.00
_cell.angle_gamma   90.00
#
_symmetry.space_group_name_H-M   'P 1'
#
loop_
_entity.id
_entity.type
_entity.pdbx_description
1 polymer ?
#
loop_
_entity_poly.entity_id
_entity_poly.type
_entity_poly.pdbx_seq_one_letter_code
_entity_poly.pdbx_strand_id
1 'polypeptide(L)'
;SRGFQNHGWLVANHSFSFANYYNPERVHFGVLRVLNDDFVSAGMGFGTHPHSNMEIITIPLSGELHHKDSMGNFGAIKKGEIQVMSAGTGIQHSEFNGSKEKPVTLLQIWVIPRENGVEPRYDQLKISDNAVDNEFQQIVSPNPDDAGVWIHQDAWFHLGSFSQKSNRTYQLKKEGNGVYVFVISGSVKIGETILGQR
;
A
#
# COMPACT_ATOMS: atom_id res chain seq x y z
N SER A 1 -19.16 4.95 -1.40
CA SER A 1 -18.20 5.22 -2.50
C SER A 1 -16.90 5.76 -1.93
N ARG A 2 -15.78 5.58 -2.65
CA ARG A 2 -14.48 6.17 -2.31
C ARG A 2 -14.45 7.67 -2.67
N GLY A 3 -13.57 8.44 -2.03
CA GLY A 3 -13.25 9.78 -2.46
C GLY A 3 -12.56 9.75 -3.82
N PHE A 4 -12.81 10.75 -4.66
CA PHE A 4 -12.21 10.88 -5.98
C PHE A 4 -11.63 12.28 -6.15
N GLN A 5 -10.37 12.35 -6.56
CA GLN A 5 -9.69 13.61 -6.88
C GLN A 5 -8.96 13.47 -8.21
N ASN A 6 -9.05 14.50 -9.04
CA ASN A 6 -8.33 14.58 -10.29
C ASN A 6 -7.61 15.92 -10.41
N HIS A 7 -6.27 15.84 -10.42
CA HIS A 7 -5.38 16.98 -10.54
C HIS A 7 -4.74 17.09 -11.93
N GLY A 8 -5.31 16.38 -12.93
CA GLY A 8 -4.76 16.28 -14.29
C GLY A 8 -3.67 15.22 -14.40
N TRP A 9 -2.58 15.41 -13.71
CA TRP A 9 -1.46 14.46 -13.70
C TRP A 9 -1.63 13.32 -12.69
N LEU A 10 -2.46 13.51 -11.67
CA LEU A 10 -2.79 12.54 -10.63
C LEU A 10 -4.30 12.31 -10.61
N VAL A 11 -4.72 11.06 -10.75
CA VAL A 11 -6.07 10.62 -10.41
C VAL A 11 -5.97 9.73 -9.18
N ALA A 12 -6.58 10.15 -8.07
CA ALA A 12 -6.52 9.48 -6.79
C ALA A 12 -7.90 9.05 -6.31
N ASN A 13 -8.03 7.78 -5.90
CA ASN A 13 -9.22 7.24 -5.26
C ASN A 13 -8.91 6.91 -3.81
N HIS A 14 -9.55 7.60 -2.88
CA HIS A 14 -9.30 7.51 -1.45
C HIS A 14 -10.32 6.59 -0.77
N SER A 15 -9.85 5.50 -0.15
CA SER A 15 -10.72 4.64 0.68
C SER A 15 -11.08 5.29 2.00
N PHE A 16 -10.20 6.15 2.52
CA PHE A 16 -10.37 6.91 3.76
C PHE A 16 -10.18 8.41 3.50
N SER A 17 -10.59 9.23 4.46
CA SER A 17 -10.40 10.68 4.44
C SER A 17 -8.93 11.03 4.26
N PHE A 18 -8.61 11.76 3.20
CA PHE A 18 -7.25 12.13 2.84
C PHE A 18 -7.24 13.42 2.01
N ALA A 19 -6.26 14.28 2.25
CA ALA A 19 -6.14 15.60 1.60
C ALA A 19 -7.45 16.40 1.70
N ASN A 20 -8.05 16.78 0.58
CA ASN A 20 -9.30 17.54 0.52
C ASN A 20 -10.56 16.66 0.59
N TYR A 21 -10.43 15.34 0.64
CA TYR A 21 -11.55 14.43 0.81
C TYR A 21 -11.77 14.14 2.29
N TYR A 22 -12.97 14.46 2.79
CA TYR A 22 -13.34 14.16 4.15
C TYR A 22 -14.70 13.46 4.23
N ASN A 23 -14.71 12.32 4.89
CA ASN A 23 -15.92 11.58 5.29
C ASN A 23 -15.72 11.08 6.72
N PRO A 24 -16.52 11.55 7.70
CA PRO A 24 -16.35 11.18 9.11
C PRO A 24 -16.56 9.69 9.39
N GLU A 25 -17.29 8.97 8.52
CA GLU A 25 -17.50 7.52 8.63
C GLU A 25 -16.35 6.70 8.01
N ARG A 26 -15.39 7.38 7.36
CA ARG A 26 -14.28 6.77 6.63
C ARG A 26 -12.97 7.50 6.92
N VAL A 27 -12.54 7.51 8.17
CA VAL A 27 -11.27 8.13 8.57
C VAL A 27 -10.14 7.11 8.59
N HIS A 28 -10.43 5.90 9.06
CA HIS A 28 -9.46 4.80 9.16
C HIS A 28 -10.19 3.46 9.39
N PHE A 29 -9.43 2.35 9.28
CA PHE A 29 -9.86 1.04 9.77
C PHE A 29 -8.79 0.51 10.74
N GLY A 30 -9.06 0.51 12.04
CA GLY A 30 -8.03 0.24 13.03
C GLY A 30 -6.84 1.20 12.83
N VAL A 31 -5.65 0.64 12.62
CA VAL A 31 -4.42 1.41 12.36
C VAL A 31 -4.18 1.72 10.87
N LEU A 32 -5.00 1.16 9.97
CA LEU A 32 -4.94 1.47 8.54
C LEU A 32 -5.54 2.87 8.30
N ARG A 33 -4.68 3.83 8.01
CA ARG A 33 -5.03 5.25 7.92
C ARG A 33 -5.28 5.71 6.49
N VAL A 34 -4.52 5.21 5.54
CA VAL A 34 -4.63 5.56 4.12
C VAL A 34 -4.60 4.29 3.28
N LEU A 35 -5.49 4.22 2.31
CA LEU A 35 -5.45 3.30 1.18
C LEU A 35 -5.94 4.07 -0.05
N ASN A 36 -4.97 4.56 -0.81
CA ASN A 36 -5.20 5.25 -2.06
C ASN A 36 -4.87 4.34 -3.23
N ASP A 37 -5.68 4.45 -4.27
CA ASP A 37 -5.51 3.78 -5.56
C ASP A 37 -5.26 4.88 -6.58
N ASP A 38 -3.99 5.05 -6.93
CA ASP A 38 -3.48 6.23 -7.61
C ASP A 38 -3.04 5.89 -9.04
N PHE A 39 -3.34 6.82 -9.94
CA PHE A 39 -2.83 6.87 -11.30
C PHE A 39 -1.97 8.13 -11.44
N VAL A 40 -0.70 7.95 -11.81
CA VAL A 40 0.24 9.06 -12.01
C VAL A 40 0.69 9.08 -13.46
N SER A 41 0.46 10.21 -14.13
CA SER A 41 0.84 10.41 -15.53
C SER A 41 2.35 10.25 -15.75
N ALA A 42 2.74 9.99 -16.99
CA ALA A 42 4.12 9.83 -17.41
C ALA A 42 4.99 11.04 -17.01
N GLY A 43 6.14 10.77 -16.40
CA GLY A 43 7.11 11.79 -15.95
C GLY A 43 6.65 12.67 -14.79
N MET A 44 5.46 12.44 -14.27
CA MET A 44 4.89 13.21 -13.16
C MET A 44 5.09 12.49 -11.83
N GLY A 45 4.83 13.19 -10.72
CA GLY A 45 5.02 12.61 -9.40
C GLY A 45 4.91 13.64 -8.27
N PHE A 46 5.27 13.19 -7.08
CA PHE A 46 5.23 13.99 -5.86
C PHE A 46 6.62 14.53 -5.56
N GLY A 47 6.75 15.84 -5.51
CA GLY A 47 7.98 16.53 -5.10
C GLY A 47 8.34 16.19 -3.65
N THR A 48 9.52 16.63 -3.21
CA THR A 48 10.02 16.36 -1.86
C THR A 48 9.04 16.86 -0.79
N HIS A 49 8.63 15.97 0.08
CA HIS A 49 7.72 16.23 1.19
C HIS A 49 8.09 15.38 2.42
N PRO A 50 7.77 15.87 3.65
CA PRO A 50 8.15 15.20 4.87
C PRO A 50 7.08 14.23 5.37
N HIS A 51 7.54 13.20 6.12
CA HIS A 51 6.72 12.32 6.95
C HIS A 51 7.38 12.09 8.29
N SER A 52 6.58 11.80 9.32
CA SER A 52 7.03 11.35 10.63
C SER A 52 5.99 10.41 11.23
N ASN A 53 6.45 9.43 12.01
CA ASN A 53 5.61 8.49 12.76
C ASN A 53 4.51 7.85 11.89
N MET A 54 4.92 7.31 10.73
CA MET A 54 4.04 6.65 9.78
C MET A 54 4.78 5.50 9.08
N GLU A 55 4.11 4.39 8.92
CA GLU A 55 4.53 3.30 8.05
C GLU A 55 3.89 3.53 6.68
N ILE A 56 4.70 3.73 5.65
CA ILE A 56 4.27 4.04 4.30
C ILE A 56 4.64 2.88 3.38
N ILE A 57 3.64 2.31 2.72
CA ILE A 57 3.80 1.13 1.89
C ILE A 57 3.32 1.48 0.48
N THR A 58 4.16 1.17 -0.51
CA THR A 58 3.89 1.38 -1.93
C THR A 58 3.87 0.05 -2.67
N ILE A 59 2.78 -0.20 -3.41
CA ILE A 59 2.60 -1.40 -4.24
C ILE A 59 2.22 -0.96 -5.65
N PRO A 60 3.16 -0.94 -6.61
CA PRO A 60 2.84 -0.66 -8.01
C PRO A 60 2.00 -1.79 -8.62
N LEU A 61 0.88 -1.41 -9.23
CA LEU A 61 -0.01 -2.31 -9.97
C LEU A 61 0.35 -2.36 -11.46
N SER A 62 0.98 -1.29 -11.98
CA SER A 62 1.54 -1.21 -13.33
C SER A 62 2.67 -0.19 -13.37
N GLY A 63 3.60 -0.34 -14.32
CA GLY A 63 4.71 0.60 -14.50
C GLY A 63 5.75 0.52 -13.39
N GLU A 64 6.45 1.63 -13.17
CA GLU A 64 7.46 1.79 -12.12
C GLU A 64 7.40 3.18 -11.48
N LEU A 65 7.62 3.24 -10.17
CA LEU A 65 7.72 4.46 -9.40
C LEU A 65 9.16 4.64 -8.91
N HIS A 66 9.75 5.79 -9.17
CA HIS A 66 11.07 6.13 -8.68
C HIS A 66 10.94 6.82 -7.33
N HIS A 67 11.63 6.29 -6.34
CA HIS A 67 11.72 6.83 -4.98
C HIS A 67 13.10 7.44 -4.74
N LYS A 68 13.13 8.54 -4.00
CA LYS A 68 14.35 9.13 -3.44
C LYS A 68 14.03 9.72 -2.08
N ASP A 69 14.91 9.49 -1.09
CA ASP A 69 14.72 9.99 0.26
C ASP A 69 15.96 10.67 0.86
N SER A 70 15.75 11.27 2.04
CA SER A 70 16.79 11.99 2.80
C SER A 70 17.83 11.08 3.47
N MET A 71 17.60 9.77 3.50
CA MET A 71 18.58 8.78 3.99
C MET A 71 19.56 8.35 2.89
N GLY A 72 19.34 8.79 1.65
CA GLY A 72 20.19 8.47 0.49
C GLY A 72 19.70 7.25 -0.30
N ASN A 73 18.52 6.70 0.02
CA ASN A 73 17.94 5.67 -0.83
C ASN A 73 17.44 6.29 -2.13
N PHE A 74 17.70 5.60 -3.21
CA PHE A 74 17.22 5.91 -4.55
C PHE A 74 17.02 4.62 -5.31
N GLY A 75 15.83 4.46 -5.91
CA GLY A 75 15.52 3.25 -6.66
C GLY A 75 14.19 3.32 -7.38
N ALA A 76 13.94 2.32 -8.21
CA ALA A 76 12.68 2.09 -8.88
C ALA A 76 11.94 0.94 -8.20
N ILE A 77 10.67 1.16 -7.88
CA ILE A 77 9.74 0.13 -7.40
C ILE A 77 8.85 -0.24 -8.58
N LYS A 78 8.85 -1.51 -8.98
CA LYS A 78 8.15 -2.00 -10.16
C LYS A 78 6.93 -2.83 -9.81
N LYS A 79 6.04 -3.04 -10.77
CA LYS A 79 5.00 -4.06 -10.63
C LYS A 79 5.61 -5.41 -10.20
N GLY A 80 5.03 -6.02 -9.17
CA GLY A 80 5.55 -7.25 -8.54
C GLY A 80 6.55 -7.03 -7.42
N GLU A 81 6.77 -5.78 -7.06
CA GLU A 81 7.58 -5.37 -5.91
C GLU A 81 6.72 -4.64 -4.88
N ILE A 82 7.20 -4.57 -3.67
CA ILE A 82 6.65 -3.80 -2.55
C ILE A 82 7.76 -3.00 -1.91
N GLN A 83 7.45 -1.79 -1.51
CA GLN A 83 8.34 -0.91 -0.76
C GLN A 83 7.69 -0.54 0.56
N VAL A 84 8.47 -0.45 1.61
CA VAL A 84 8.09 0.17 2.88
C VAL A 84 9.08 1.26 3.26
N MET A 85 8.55 2.33 3.80
CA MET A 85 9.31 3.40 4.43
C MET A 85 8.71 3.65 5.81
N SER A 86 9.47 3.33 6.87
CA SER A 86 9.13 3.73 8.23
C SER A 86 9.64 5.15 8.46
N ALA A 87 8.74 6.11 8.61
CA ALA A 87 9.12 7.52 8.70
C ALA A 87 9.75 7.90 10.06
N GLY A 88 9.40 7.20 11.13
CA GLY A 88 10.02 7.33 12.45
C GLY A 88 10.17 8.78 12.92
N THR A 89 11.39 9.16 13.32
CA THR A 89 11.71 10.51 13.79
C THR A 89 11.59 11.59 12.71
N GLY A 90 11.53 11.21 11.44
CA GLY A 90 11.31 12.11 10.31
C GLY A 90 12.13 11.71 9.08
N ILE A 91 11.49 11.78 7.93
CA ILE A 91 12.09 11.54 6.63
C ILE A 91 11.48 12.49 5.60
N GLN A 92 12.26 12.89 4.60
CA GLN A 92 11.75 13.57 3.42
C GLN A 92 11.95 12.65 2.22
N HIS A 93 10.94 12.56 1.35
CA HIS A 93 11.05 11.77 0.14
C HIS A 93 10.32 12.41 -1.04
N SER A 94 10.61 11.90 -2.22
CA SER A 94 9.92 12.21 -3.46
C SER A 94 9.64 10.93 -4.24
N GLU A 95 8.53 10.92 -4.98
CA GLU A 95 8.09 9.76 -5.76
C GLU A 95 7.67 10.23 -7.16
N PHE A 96 8.28 9.66 -8.20
CA PHE A 96 8.00 10.02 -9.58
C PHE A 96 7.74 8.79 -10.45
N ASN A 97 6.84 8.92 -11.41
CA ASN A 97 6.70 7.93 -12.46
C ASN A 97 8.01 7.89 -13.29
N GLY A 98 8.65 6.73 -13.32
CA GLY A 98 9.92 6.53 -14.02
C GLY A 98 9.79 6.55 -15.54
N SER A 99 8.59 6.32 -16.08
CA SER A 99 8.33 6.36 -17.53
C SER A 99 7.98 7.77 -17.99
N LYS A 100 8.54 8.18 -19.12
CA LYS A 100 8.16 9.43 -19.83
C LYS A 100 6.97 9.26 -20.78
N GLU A 101 6.48 8.02 -20.97
CA GLU A 101 5.49 7.71 -21.99
C GLU A 101 4.22 7.04 -21.40
N LYS A 102 4.39 6.26 -20.35
CA LYS A 102 3.32 5.43 -19.78
C LYS A 102 3.00 5.84 -18.34
N PRO A 103 1.73 5.79 -17.95
CA PRO A 103 1.36 6.03 -16.57
C PRO A 103 1.84 4.90 -15.64
N VAL A 104 1.94 5.19 -14.36
CA VAL A 104 2.05 4.21 -13.29
C VAL A 104 0.75 4.19 -12.49
N THR A 105 0.30 3.00 -12.11
CA THR A 105 -0.80 2.83 -11.14
C THR A 105 -0.27 2.10 -9.92
N LEU A 106 -0.67 2.53 -8.74
CA LEU A 106 -0.16 2.02 -7.49
C LEU A 106 -1.18 2.09 -6.35
N LEU A 107 -0.99 1.29 -5.33
CA LEU A 107 -1.60 1.47 -4.03
C LEU A 107 -0.61 2.18 -3.11
N GLN A 108 -1.04 3.30 -2.53
CA GLN A 108 -0.33 4.00 -1.46
C GLN A 108 -1.06 3.74 -0.15
N ILE A 109 -0.38 3.12 0.80
CA ILE A 109 -0.98 2.63 2.04
C ILE A 109 -0.20 3.20 3.22
N TRP A 110 -0.91 3.78 4.20
CA TRP A 110 -0.30 4.29 5.41
C TRP A 110 -0.89 3.58 6.62
N VAL A 111 0.00 3.14 7.49
CA VAL A 111 -0.36 2.48 8.75
C VAL A 111 0.23 3.28 9.92
N ILE A 112 -0.60 3.58 10.92
CA ILE A 112 -0.15 4.23 12.15
C ILE A 112 0.76 3.24 12.89
N PRO A 113 2.01 3.59 13.21
CA PRO A 113 2.90 2.69 13.91
C PRO A 113 2.46 2.47 15.37
N ARG A 114 2.89 1.37 15.98
CA ARG A 114 2.68 1.08 17.42
C ARG A 114 3.62 1.88 18.33
N GLU A 115 4.71 2.37 17.76
CA GLU A 115 5.76 3.10 18.47
C GLU A 115 6.16 4.33 17.65
N ASN A 116 6.23 5.48 18.29
CA ASN A 116 6.69 6.72 17.68
C ASN A 116 8.18 6.94 17.90
N GLY A 117 8.81 7.74 17.04
CA GLY A 117 10.20 8.15 17.20
C GLY A 117 11.21 7.05 16.91
N VAL A 118 10.82 5.99 16.23
CA VAL A 118 11.74 4.95 15.75
C VAL A 118 12.72 5.52 14.74
N GLU A 119 13.83 4.82 14.52
CA GLU A 119 14.77 5.20 13.46
C GLU A 119 14.11 5.04 12.08
N PRO A 120 14.22 6.04 11.20
CA PRO A 120 13.72 5.93 9.84
C PRO A 120 14.40 4.77 9.09
N ARG A 121 13.61 4.03 8.31
CA ARG A 121 14.13 2.91 7.52
C ARG A 121 13.43 2.81 6.16
N TYR A 122 14.10 2.19 5.23
CA TYR A 122 13.61 1.85 3.91
C TYR A 122 13.85 0.37 3.64
N ASP A 123 12.90 -0.30 3.00
CA ASP A 123 13.04 -1.67 2.54
C ASP A 123 12.22 -1.89 1.27
N GLN A 124 12.70 -2.76 0.38
CA GLN A 124 12.05 -3.10 -0.87
C GLN A 124 12.29 -4.56 -1.20
N LEU A 125 11.22 -5.28 -1.55
CA LEU A 125 11.29 -6.69 -1.92
C LEU A 125 10.52 -6.96 -3.21
N LYS A 126 11.01 -7.95 -3.95
CA LYS A 126 10.30 -8.55 -5.07
C LYS A 126 9.37 -9.65 -4.53
N ILE A 127 8.06 -9.42 -4.64
CA ILE A 127 7.03 -10.33 -4.12
C ILE A 127 6.53 -11.31 -5.17
N SER A 128 6.68 -10.98 -6.47
CA SER A 128 6.21 -11.82 -7.57
C SER A 128 6.90 -13.19 -7.66
N ASP A 129 8.15 -13.28 -7.21
CA ASP A 129 8.94 -14.52 -7.31
C ASP A 129 8.47 -15.61 -6.33
N ASN A 130 7.76 -15.20 -5.26
CA ASN A 130 7.18 -16.07 -4.26
C ASN A 130 5.65 -16.19 -4.38
N ALA A 131 5.07 -15.66 -5.46
CA ALA A 131 3.63 -15.71 -5.67
C ALA A 131 3.19 -17.15 -5.98
N VAL A 132 2.18 -17.60 -5.24
CA VAL A 132 1.53 -18.90 -5.47
C VAL A 132 0.10 -18.64 -5.93
N ASP A 133 -0.24 -19.17 -7.09
CA ASP A 133 -1.59 -19.03 -7.64
C ASP A 133 -2.64 -19.63 -6.72
N ASN A 134 -3.74 -18.90 -6.54
CA ASN A 134 -4.89 -19.29 -5.73
C ASN A 134 -4.61 -19.40 -4.22
N GLU A 135 -3.58 -18.71 -3.71
CA GLU A 135 -3.24 -18.63 -2.30
C GLU A 135 -3.02 -17.18 -1.85
N PHE A 136 -3.06 -16.97 -0.55
CA PHE A 136 -2.68 -15.70 0.07
C PHE A 136 -1.19 -15.70 0.37
N GLN A 137 -0.45 -14.81 -0.28
CA GLN A 137 0.95 -14.55 0.00
C GLN A 137 1.07 -13.43 1.04
N GLN A 138 1.77 -13.66 2.14
CA GLN A 138 2.13 -12.60 3.09
C GLN A 138 3.18 -11.68 2.46
N ILE A 139 2.92 -10.38 2.47
CA ILE A 139 3.79 -9.36 1.89
C ILE A 139 4.24 -8.29 2.88
N VAL A 140 3.56 -8.19 4.03
CA VAL A 140 3.93 -7.31 5.16
C VAL A 140 3.66 -8.04 6.47
N SER A 141 4.55 -7.88 7.45
CA SER A 141 4.38 -8.37 8.81
C SER A 141 5.02 -7.44 9.86
N PRO A 142 4.78 -7.64 11.16
CA PRO A 142 5.48 -6.90 12.22
C PRO A 142 6.89 -7.44 12.54
N ASN A 143 7.30 -8.56 11.95
CA ASN A 143 8.54 -9.25 12.29
C ASN A 143 9.51 -9.25 11.10
N PRO A 144 10.75 -8.77 11.27
CA PRO A 144 11.76 -8.76 10.22
C PRO A 144 12.16 -10.15 9.69
N ASP A 145 11.93 -11.21 10.48
CA ASP A 145 12.26 -12.59 10.11
C ASP A 145 11.13 -13.30 9.35
N ASP A 146 9.97 -12.65 9.19
CA ASP A 146 8.84 -13.18 8.44
C ASP A 146 8.98 -12.91 6.93
N ALA A 147 8.12 -13.57 6.14
CA ALA A 147 8.00 -13.29 4.72
C ALA A 147 7.45 -11.88 4.47
N GLY A 148 8.01 -11.22 3.46
CA GLY A 148 7.63 -9.85 3.06
C GLY A 148 8.50 -8.78 3.71
N VAL A 149 8.10 -7.52 3.54
CA VAL A 149 8.70 -6.39 4.28
C VAL A 149 8.08 -6.30 5.67
N TRP A 150 8.77 -5.67 6.62
CA TRP A 150 8.23 -5.54 7.97
C TRP A 150 7.96 -4.08 8.35
N ILE A 151 7.03 -3.87 9.27
CA ILE A 151 6.60 -2.56 9.77
C ILE A 151 6.51 -2.54 11.30
N HIS A 152 6.60 -1.37 11.89
CA HIS A 152 6.42 -1.15 13.33
C HIS A 152 4.94 -1.15 13.75
N GLN A 153 4.16 -2.17 13.32
CA GLN A 153 2.77 -2.33 13.73
C GLN A 153 2.33 -3.79 13.65
N ASP A 154 1.47 -4.23 14.57
CA ASP A 154 0.88 -5.56 14.58
C ASP A 154 -0.20 -5.68 13.48
N ALA A 155 0.25 -5.56 12.24
CA ALA A 155 -0.56 -5.64 11.04
C ALA A 155 0.13 -6.54 10.00
N TRP A 156 -0.67 -7.32 9.28
CA TRP A 156 -0.21 -8.24 8.23
C TRP A 156 -0.95 -7.93 6.94
N PHE A 157 -0.22 -7.88 5.85
CA PHE A 157 -0.80 -7.72 4.53
C PHE A 157 -0.57 -8.98 3.73
N HIS A 158 -1.62 -9.38 3.04
CA HIS A 158 -1.60 -10.53 2.14
C HIS A 158 -2.10 -10.11 0.78
N LEU A 159 -1.41 -10.54 -0.25
CA LEU A 159 -1.84 -10.42 -1.64
C LEU A 159 -2.28 -11.80 -2.13
N GLY A 160 -3.38 -11.87 -2.88
CA GLY A 160 -3.85 -13.11 -3.47
C GLY A 160 -4.32 -12.90 -4.91
N SER A 161 -3.96 -13.84 -5.79
CA SER A 161 -4.47 -13.94 -7.16
C SER A 161 -5.20 -15.27 -7.33
N PHE A 162 -6.48 -15.20 -7.68
CA PHE A 162 -7.35 -16.38 -7.78
C PHE A 162 -7.90 -16.47 -9.20
N SER A 163 -7.41 -17.44 -9.97
CA SER A 163 -7.79 -17.66 -11.37
C SER A 163 -9.06 -18.50 -11.53
N GLN A 164 -9.52 -19.16 -10.46
CA GLN A 164 -10.69 -20.03 -10.46
C GLN A 164 -11.60 -19.72 -9.28
N LYS A 165 -12.89 -20.08 -9.40
CA LYS A 165 -13.78 -20.10 -8.24
C LYS A 165 -13.22 -21.03 -7.17
N SER A 166 -12.82 -20.50 -6.07
CA SER A 166 -12.25 -21.23 -4.95
C SER A 166 -12.71 -20.62 -3.64
N ASN A 167 -12.85 -21.48 -2.63
CA ASN A 167 -13.09 -21.03 -1.26
C ASN A 167 -11.75 -21.04 -0.52
N ARG A 168 -11.47 -19.94 0.17
CA ARG A 168 -10.30 -19.82 1.05
C ARG A 168 -10.74 -19.26 2.39
N THR A 169 -10.18 -19.79 3.44
CA THR A 169 -10.34 -19.24 4.79
C THR A 169 -9.14 -18.35 5.08
N TYR A 170 -9.38 -17.09 5.42
CA TYR A 170 -8.35 -16.21 5.92
C TYR A 170 -8.34 -16.29 7.45
N GLN A 171 -7.17 -16.61 8.01
CA GLN A 171 -7.01 -16.72 9.45
C GLN A 171 -6.34 -15.47 10.01
N LEU A 172 -6.96 -14.83 11.00
CA LEU A 172 -6.39 -13.71 11.73
C LEU A 172 -5.07 -14.11 12.39
N LYS A 173 -4.06 -13.26 12.26
CA LYS A 173 -2.73 -13.49 12.83
C LYS A 173 -2.65 -13.08 14.31
N LYS A 174 -3.54 -12.21 14.76
CA LYS A 174 -3.58 -11.71 16.13
C LYS A 174 -5.04 -11.56 16.57
N GLU A 175 -5.35 -12.02 17.78
CA GLU A 175 -6.65 -11.79 18.40
C GLU A 175 -6.93 -10.29 18.56
N GLY A 176 -8.16 -9.89 18.33
CA GLY A 176 -8.59 -8.48 18.38
C GLY A 176 -8.33 -7.69 17.10
N ASN A 177 -7.58 -8.24 16.13
CA ASN A 177 -7.45 -7.60 14.81
C ASN A 177 -8.73 -7.80 13.98
N GLY A 178 -9.01 -6.83 13.10
CA GLY A 178 -10.00 -6.95 12.03
C GLY A 178 -9.35 -7.26 10.70
N VAL A 179 -10.17 -7.56 9.68
CA VAL A 179 -9.72 -7.74 8.29
C VAL A 179 -10.31 -6.66 7.41
N TYR A 180 -9.47 -5.95 6.68
CA TYR A 180 -9.88 -5.06 5.60
C TYR A 180 -9.57 -5.74 4.26
N VAL A 181 -10.59 -5.90 3.42
CA VAL A 181 -10.46 -6.55 2.12
C VAL A 181 -10.58 -5.51 1.01
N PHE A 182 -9.58 -5.44 0.14
CA PHE A 182 -9.57 -4.58 -1.03
C PHE A 182 -9.44 -5.42 -2.30
N VAL A 183 -10.47 -5.41 -3.13
CA VAL A 183 -10.51 -6.18 -4.39
C VAL A 183 -9.89 -5.34 -5.50
N ILE A 184 -8.68 -5.66 -5.93
CA ILE A 184 -7.97 -4.94 -7.00
C ILE A 184 -8.65 -5.18 -8.35
N SER A 185 -9.04 -6.43 -8.63
CA SER A 185 -9.76 -6.82 -9.85
C SER A 185 -10.68 -8.01 -9.60
N GLY A 186 -11.76 -8.11 -10.36
CA GLY A 186 -12.75 -9.20 -10.22
C GLY A 186 -13.71 -8.96 -9.06
N SER A 187 -14.13 -10.03 -8.40
CA SER A 187 -15.06 -9.98 -7.27
C SER A 187 -14.81 -11.11 -6.27
N VAL A 188 -15.19 -10.89 -5.02
CA VAL A 188 -15.12 -11.88 -3.95
C VAL A 188 -16.41 -11.87 -3.13
N LYS A 189 -16.88 -13.04 -2.71
CA LYS A 189 -17.99 -13.16 -1.77
C LYS A 189 -17.44 -13.49 -0.37
N ILE A 190 -17.84 -12.70 0.63
CA ILE A 190 -17.48 -12.88 2.03
C ILE A 190 -18.78 -12.97 2.83
N GLY A 191 -19.08 -14.15 3.38
CA GLY A 191 -20.41 -14.42 3.92
C GLY A 191 -21.48 -14.22 2.84
N GLU A 192 -22.45 -13.35 3.08
CA GLU A 192 -23.49 -13.00 2.10
C GLU A 192 -23.14 -11.74 1.25
N THR A 193 -22.05 -11.06 1.55
CA THR A 193 -21.65 -9.83 0.87
C THR A 193 -20.77 -10.10 -0.33
N ILE A 194 -21.12 -9.54 -1.47
CA ILE A 194 -20.28 -9.53 -2.68
C ILE A 194 -19.53 -8.21 -2.75
N LEU A 195 -18.21 -8.28 -2.76
CA LEU A 195 -17.32 -7.15 -3.01
C LEU A 195 -16.88 -7.19 -4.45
N GLY A 196 -17.17 -6.13 -5.18
CA GLY A 196 -16.68 -5.92 -6.54
C GLY A 196 -15.30 -5.26 -6.56
N GLN A 197 -14.78 -5.08 -7.77
CA GLN A 197 -13.52 -4.37 -8.01
C GLN A 197 -13.57 -2.95 -7.45
N ARG A 198 -12.63 -2.61 -6.63
CA ARG A 198 -12.24 -1.25 -6.16
C ARG A 198 -13.33 -0.41 -5.51
#